data_171222da42f0723c2717d5a2ae5c9635
#
_entry.id   171222da42f0723c2717d5a2ae5c9635
#
_cell.length_a   1.000
_cell.length_b   1.000
_cell.length_c   1.000
_cell.angle_alpha   90.00
_cell.angle_beta   90.00
_cell.angle_gamma   90.00
#
_symmetry.space_group_name_H-M   'P 1'
#
loop_
_entity.id
_entity.type
_entity.pdbx_description
1 polymer ?
#
loop_
_entity_poly.entity_id
_entity_poly.type
_entity_poly.pdbx_seq_one_letter_code
_entity_poly.pdbx_strand_id
1 'polypeptide(L)'
;MPRLKDNVVLVTGAAGAIGTAVAHAIEAEGGTAIGSDLAGHRKVAHALDVTSEEDWVRVIGVIAETNRRLDGLVNAAGIVAIGTVEDTDFATWRRVMAVNLDGTFLGCKHALPLLKRHGGAIVNISSVSGLVGGHNLAAYNASKGGVRLLTKSIALHGARLKPPVRCNSVHPAFIEGPMADGMIAQFRDPARAREKLSASVPLGRFGTPAEVAEQCVYLLSEESGFVTGAEFVLDGGLTAQ
;
A
#
# COMPACT_ATOMS: atom_id res chain seq x y z
N MET A 1 -8.29 -17.12 -17.48
CA MET A 1 -7.89 -15.97 -18.30
C MET A 1 -7.14 -15.01 -17.39
N PRO A 2 -6.14 -14.24 -17.89
CA PRO A 2 -5.44 -13.27 -17.07
C PRO A 2 -6.42 -12.22 -16.50
N ARG A 3 -6.40 -11.99 -15.18
CA ARG A 3 -7.35 -11.13 -14.46
C ARG A 3 -7.14 -9.62 -14.72
N LEU A 4 -5.93 -9.24 -15.17
CA LEU A 4 -5.53 -7.84 -15.37
C LEU A 4 -5.07 -7.57 -16.82
N LYS A 5 -5.56 -8.39 -17.77
CA LYS A 5 -5.17 -8.25 -19.18
C LYS A 5 -5.33 -6.80 -19.66
N ASP A 6 -4.25 -6.26 -20.24
CA ASP A 6 -4.14 -4.91 -20.80
C ASP A 6 -4.32 -3.75 -19.78
N ASN A 7 -4.41 -4.03 -18.48
CA ASN A 7 -4.48 -3.02 -17.45
C ASN A 7 -3.10 -2.38 -17.21
N VAL A 8 -3.06 -1.06 -17.06
CA VAL A 8 -1.87 -0.29 -16.67
C VAL A 8 -2.02 0.13 -15.22
N VAL A 9 -1.09 -0.31 -14.36
CA VAL A 9 -1.17 -0.09 -12.91
C VAL A 9 0.11 0.57 -12.39
N LEU A 10 -0.03 1.70 -11.72
CA LEU A 10 1.06 2.35 -11.01
C LEU A 10 1.20 1.73 -9.60
N VAL A 11 2.41 1.33 -9.24
CA VAL A 11 2.74 0.77 -7.92
C VAL A 11 3.81 1.62 -7.27
N THR A 12 3.52 2.24 -6.12
CA THR A 12 4.51 2.97 -5.32
C THR A 12 5.19 2.03 -4.31
N GLY A 13 6.41 2.37 -3.89
CA GLY A 13 7.19 1.47 -3.04
C GLY A 13 7.58 0.17 -3.73
N ALA A 14 7.73 0.20 -5.07
CA ALA A 14 7.94 -0.97 -5.92
C ALA A 14 9.28 -1.67 -5.70
N ALA A 15 10.24 -1.03 -5.05
CA ALA A 15 11.50 -1.65 -4.62
C ALA A 15 11.36 -2.40 -3.27
N GLY A 16 10.29 -2.17 -2.52
CA GLY A 16 9.97 -2.89 -1.28
C GLY A 16 9.39 -4.29 -1.53
N ALA A 17 9.32 -5.12 -0.48
CA ALA A 17 8.86 -6.51 -0.61
C ALA A 17 7.44 -6.63 -1.19
N ILE A 18 6.47 -5.88 -0.62
CA ILE A 18 5.08 -5.91 -1.07
C ILE A 18 4.97 -5.32 -2.48
N GLY A 19 5.55 -4.12 -2.72
CA GLY A 19 5.45 -3.46 -4.03
C GLY A 19 6.07 -4.29 -5.16
N THR A 20 7.22 -4.93 -4.93
CA THR A 20 7.83 -5.85 -5.88
C THR A 20 6.92 -7.05 -6.18
N ALA A 21 6.35 -7.67 -5.16
CA ALA A 21 5.45 -8.81 -5.34
C ALA A 21 4.18 -8.42 -6.10
N VAL A 22 3.62 -7.24 -5.79
CA VAL A 22 2.44 -6.69 -6.50
C VAL A 22 2.74 -6.45 -7.97
N ALA A 23 3.89 -5.82 -8.29
CA ALA A 23 4.29 -5.58 -9.67
C ALA A 23 4.41 -6.89 -10.46
N HIS A 24 5.09 -7.89 -9.91
CA HIS A 24 5.21 -9.22 -10.54
C HIS A 24 3.84 -9.91 -10.71
N ALA A 25 2.94 -9.82 -9.73
CA ALA A 25 1.63 -10.42 -9.82
C ALA A 25 0.75 -9.76 -10.90
N ILE A 26 0.84 -8.43 -11.05
CA ILE A 26 0.15 -7.70 -12.13
C ILE A 26 0.65 -8.17 -13.50
N GLU A 27 1.96 -8.31 -13.68
CA GLU A 27 2.55 -8.79 -14.94
C GLU A 27 2.17 -10.24 -15.24
N ALA A 28 2.18 -11.11 -14.23
CA ALA A 28 1.75 -12.52 -14.36
C ALA A 28 0.28 -12.64 -14.77
N GLU A 29 -0.55 -11.67 -14.41
CA GLU A 29 -1.96 -11.60 -14.79
C GLU A 29 -2.23 -10.76 -16.06
N GLY A 30 -1.18 -10.51 -16.85
CA GLY A 30 -1.28 -9.89 -18.17
C GLY A 30 -1.42 -8.38 -18.17
N GLY A 31 -1.21 -7.73 -17.03
CA GLY A 31 -1.17 -6.28 -16.90
C GLY A 31 0.23 -5.70 -17.13
N THR A 32 0.31 -4.39 -17.15
CA THR A 32 1.57 -3.63 -17.17
C THR A 32 1.76 -2.94 -15.81
N ALA A 33 2.78 -3.34 -15.06
CA ALA A 33 3.13 -2.70 -13.81
C ALA A 33 4.11 -1.54 -14.04
N ILE A 34 3.73 -0.34 -13.65
CA ILE A 34 4.62 0.84 -13.62
C ILE A 34 5.11 1.00 -12.19
N GLY A 35 6.28 0.43 -11.88
CA GLY A 35 6.89 0.54 -10.56
C GLY A 35 7.51 1.91 -10.33
N SER A 36 7.26 2.51 -9.16
CA SER A 36 7.92 3.74 -8.72
C SER A 36 8.43 3.63 -7.27
N ASP A 37 9.56 4.27 -7.00
CA ASP A 37 10.20 4.35 -5.69
C ASP A 37 11.16 5.54 -5.66
N LEU A 38 11.81 5.78 -4.54
CA LEU A 38 12.84 6.81 -4.41
C LEU A 38 13.97 6.63 -5.45
N ALA A 39 14.61 7.73 -5.82
CA ALA A 39 15.74 7.72 -6.75
C ALA A 39 16.86 6.78 -6.26
N GLY A 40 17.52 6.09 -7.21
CA GLY A 40 18.60 5.15 -6.92
C GLY A 40 18.21 3.67 -6.90
N HIS A 41 16.94 3.34 -6.89
CA HIS A 41 16.47 1.96 -7.05
C HIS A 41 16.45 1.55 -8.52
N ARG A 42 17.35 0.64 -8.94
CA ARG A 42 17.53 0.23 -10.36
C ARG A 42 16.33 -0.51 -10.98
N LYS A 43 15.37 -0.95 -10.18
CA LYS A 43 14.25 -1.81 -10.61
C LYS A 43 12.94 -1.05 -10.78
N VAL A 44 12.95 0.28 -10.76
CA VAL A 44 11.74 1.08 -10.89
C VAL A 44 11.74 1.88 -12.19
N ALA A 45 10.56 2.02 -12.78
CA ALA A 45 10.38 2.77 -14.02
C ALA A 45 10.54 4.28 -13.80
N HIS A 46 10.10 4.78 -12.65
CA HIS A 46 10.12 6.20 -12.32
C HIS A 46 10.59 6.44 -10.88
N ALA A 47 11.50 7.41 -10.71
CA ALA A 47 11.82 7.96 -9.41
C ALA A 47 10.61 8.80 -8.92
N LEU A 48 10.13 8.50 -7.71
CA LEU A 48 9.00 9.18 -7.09
C LEU A 48 9.22 9.24 -5.57
N ASP A 49 9.41 10.44 -5.04
CA ASP A 49 9.21 10.69 -3.63
C ASP A 49 7.70 10.92 -3.40
N VAL A 50 7.04 10.01 -2.72
CA VAL A 50 5.58 10.08 -2.49
C VAL A 50 5.18 11.29 -1.65
N THR A 51 6.13 11.94 -0.94
CA THR A 51 5.89 13.16 -0.16
C THR A 51 5.96 14.44 -1.00
N SER A 52 6.46 14.34 -2.25
CA SER A 52 6.59 15.46 -3.19
C SER A 52 5.40 15.50 -4.16
N GLU A 53 4.58 16.53 -4.05
CA GLU A 53 3.48 16.73 -5.00
C GLU A 53 3.99 16.98 -6.43
N GLU A 54 5.14 17.64 -6.60
CA GLU A 54 5.77 17.89 -7.89
C GLU A 54 6.18 16.57 -8.58
N ASP A 55 6.70 15.61 -7.82
CA ASP A 55 7.03 14.29 -8.34
C ASP A 55 5.79 13.54 -8.82
N TRP A 56 4.68 13.63 -8.09
CA TRP A 56 3.41 13.06 -8.53
C TRP A 56 2.92 13.67 -9.84
N VAL A 57 2.94 15.00 -9.96
CA VAL A 57 2.55 15.70 -11.21
C VAL A 57 3.42 15.22 -12.37
N ARG A 58 4.73 15.13 -12.17
CA ARG A 58 5.68 14.67 -13.19
C ARG A 58 5.40 13.22 -13.60
N VAL A 59 5.29 12.29 -12.65
CA VAL A 59 5.13 10.85 -12.95
C VAL A 59 3.78 10.57 -13.62
N ILE A 60 2.70 11.14 -13.12
CA ILE A 60 1.37 10.98 -13.74
C ILE A 60 1.34 11.62 -15.13
N GLY A 61 2.03 12.74 -15.34
CA GLY A 61 2.19 13.36 -16.66
C GLY A 61 2.86 12.42 -17.66
N VAL A 62 3.99 11.82 -17.28
CA VAL A 62 4.70 10.84 -18.12
C VAL A 62 3.82 9.63 -18.44
N ILE A 63 3.09 9.08 -17.46
CA ILE A 63 2.17 7.94 -17.69
C ILE A 63 1.07 8.35 -18.67
N ALA A 64 0.51 9.55 -18.54
CA ALA A 64 -0.54 10.04 -19.43
C ALA A 64 -0.05 10.19 -20.88
N GLU A 65 1.21 10.58 -21.09
CA GLU A 65 1.82 10.74 -22.41
C GLU A 65 2.20 9.40 -23.05
N THR A 66 2.85 8.51 -22.26
CA THR A 66 3.41 7.26 -22.79
C THR A 66 2.38 6.14 -22.89
N ASN A 67 1.60 5.91 -21.84
CA ASN A 67 0.62 4.83 -21.75
C ASN A 67 -0.79 5.24 -22.16
N ARG A 68 -1.10 6.54 -22.13
CA ARG A 68 -2.40 7.15 -22.45
C ARG A 68 -3.57 6.69 -21.58
N ARG A 69 -3.31 5.77 -20.63
CA ARG A 69 -4.29 5.21 -19.70
C ARG A 69 -3.64 4.89 -18.35
N LEU A 70 -4.45 4.82 -17.33
CA LEU A 70 -4.15 4.24 -16.04
C LEU A 70 -5.44 3.54 -15.56
N ASP A 71 -5.33 2.26 -15.18
CA ASP A 71 -6.46 1.43 -14.75
C ASP A 71 -6.39 1.11 -13.26
N GLY A 72 -5.19 1.21 -12.68
CA GLY A 72 -5.00 0.96 -11.27
C GLY A 72 -3.90 1.80 -10.62
N LEU A 73 -4.04 2.00 -9.31
CA LEU A 73 -3.02 2.54 -8.44
C LEU A 73 -2.89 1.66 -7.20
N VAL A 74 -1.67 1.25 -6.86
CA VAL A 74 -1.36 0.60 -5.58
C VAL A 74 -0.42 1.49 -4.78
N ASN A 75 -0.93 2.10 -3.71
CA ASN A 75 -0.13 2.86 -2.76
C ASN A 75 0.50 1.90 -1.75
N ALA A 76 1.71 1.38 -2.06
CA ALA A 76 2.45 0.46 -1.20
C ALA A 76 3.70 1.09 -0.57
N ALA A 77 4.05 2.32 -0.91
CA ALA A 77 5.10 3.07 -0.21
C ALA A 77 4.72 3.29 1.27
N GLY A 78 5.66 3.04 2.15
CA GLY A 78 5.43 3.23 3.57
C GLY A 78 6.67 2.96 4.41
N ILE A 79 6.72 3.57 5.58
CA ILE A 79 7.76 3.41 6.59
C ILE A 79 7.13 3.12 7.95
N VAL A 80 7.87 2.44 8.81
CA VAL A 80 7.53 2.21 10.22
C VAL A 80 8.56 2.91 11.11
N ALA A 81 8.09 3.49 12.20
CA ALA A 81 8.95 3.94 13.29
C ALA A 81 8.41 3.34 14.61
N ILE A 82 9.31 2.73 15.38
CA ILE A 82 9.00 2.23 16.71
C ILE A 82 9.24 3.37 17.70
N GLY A 83 8.24 3.64 18.53
CA GLY A 83 8.30 4.65 19.58
C GLY A 83 6.94 4.78 20.27
N THR A 84 6.99 4.97 21.59
CA THR A 84 5.80 5.31 22.38
C THR A 84 5.35 6.73 22.07
N VAL A 85 4.22 7.17 22.61
CA VAL A 85 3.78 8.57 22.48
C VAL A 85 4.75 9.55 23.15
N GLU A 86 5.48 9.09 24.17
CA GLU A 86 6.47 9.90 24.90
C GLU A 86 7.82 9.98 24.17
N ASP A 87 8.26 8.86 23.55
CA ASP A 87 9.57 8.76 22.90
C ASP A 87 9.57 9.20 21.44
N THR A 88 8.40 9.26 20.79
CA THR A 88 8.32 9.67 19.38
C THR A 88 8.51 11.17 19.24
N ASP A 89 9.67 11.61 18.74
CA ASP A 89 9.88 13.02 18.43
C ASP A 89 8.98 13.50 17.28
N PHE A 90 8.74 14.83 17.25
CA PHE A 90 7.81 15.41 16.28
C PHE A 90 8.32 15.30 14.84
N ALA A 91 9.62 15.26 14.60
CA ALA A 91 10.20 15.08 13.26
C ALA A 91 9.93 13.66 12.74
N THR A 92 10.11 12.63 13.57
CA THR A 92 9.74 11.25 13.26
C THR A 92 8.24 11.09 13.00
N TRP A 93 7.40 11.68 13.87
CA TRP A 93 5.96 11.73 13.64
C TRP A 93 5.63 12.30 12.25
N ARG A 94 6.14 13.50 11.96
CA ARG A 94 5.90 14.19 10.68
C ARG A 94 6.35 13.36 9.48
N ARG A 95 7.52 12.73 9.56
CA ARG A 95 8.05 11.89 8.49
C ARG A 95 7.15 10.67 8.23
N VAL A 96 6.68 9.99 9.28
CA VAL A 96 5.78 8.84 9.12
C VAL A 96 4.45 9.26 8.51
N MET A 97 3.87 10.37 8.97
CA MET A 97 2.63 10.91 8.41
C MET A 97 2.80 11.31 6.96
N ALA A 98 3.86 12.05 6.61
CA ALA A 98 4.14 12.50 5.25
C ALA A 98 4.25 11.31 4.27
N VAL A 99 5.00 10.27 4.62
CA VAL A 99 5.16 9.12 3.71
C VAL A 99 3.88 8.29 3.64
N ASN A 100 3.34 7.88 4.79
CA ASN A 100 2.27 6.88 4.83
C ASN A 100 0.90 7.45 4.48
N LEU A 101 0.58 8.66 4.94
CA LEU A 101 -0.75 9.26 4.79
C LEU A 101 -0.79 10.33 3.71
N ASP A 102 0.07 11.35 3.80
CA ASP A 102 0.08 12.43 2.81
C ASP A 102 0.46 11.87 1.42
N GLY A 103 1.46 10.97 1.35
CA GLY A 103 1.85 10.29 0.11
C GLY A 103 0.72 9.46 -0.50
N THR A 104 -0.06 8.74 0.32
CA THR A 104 -1.25 8.01 -0.15
C THR A 104 -2.33 8.98 -0.66
N PHE A 105 -2.56 10.09 0.03
CA PHE A 105 -3.48 11.14 -0.42
C PHE A 105 -3.05 11.74 -1.76
N LEU A 106 -1.79 12.13 -1.90
CA LEU A 106 -1.24 12.68 -3.14
C LEU A 106 -1.37 11.70 -4.30
N GLY A 107 -1.06 10.42 -4.06
CA GLY A 107 -1.23 9.37 -5.06
C GLY A 107 -2.66 9.27 -5.55
N CYS A 108 -3.62 9.22 -4.64
CA CYS A 108 -5.04 9.19 -5.01
C CYS A 108 -5.48 10.48 -5.73
N LYS A 109 -5.05 11.65 -5.25
CA LYS A 109 -5.37 12.96 -5.84
C LYS A 109 -4.94 13.04 -7.30
N HIS A 110 -3.68 12.68 -7.57
CA HIS A 110 -3.08 12.85 -8.90
C HIS A 110 -3.42 11.72 -9.88
N ALA A 111 -3.69 10.50 -9.40
CA ALA A 111 -4.11 9.39 -10.27
C ALA A 111 -5.59 9.46 -10.69
N LEU A 112 -6.47 9.94 -9.82
CA LEU A 112 -7.92 10.01 -10.09
C LEU A 112 -8.30 10.68 -11.41
N PRO A 113 -7.69 11.83 -11.84
CA PRO A 113 -8.00 12.44 -13.13
C PRO A 113 -7.74 11.53 -14.34
N LEU A 114 -6.78 10.62 -14.25
CA LEU A 114 -6.48 9.67 -15.31
C LEU A 114 -7.34 8.41 -15.20
N LEU A 115 -7.50 7.86 -14.00
CA LEU A 115 -8.37 6.70 -13.71
C LEU A 115 -9.82 6.93 -14.16
N LYS A 116 -10.41 8.09 -13.89
CA LYS A 116 -11.80 8.39 -14.22
C LYS A 116 -12.10 8.41 -15.71
N ARG A 117 -11.09 8.38 -16.59
CA ARG A 117 -11.30 8.37 -18.05
C ARG A 117 -11.88 7.03 -18.53
N HIS A 118 -11.50 5.94 -17.88
CA HIS A 118 -11.88 4.57 -18.27
C HIS A 118 -12.51 3.76 -17.12
N GLY A 119 -12.58 4.33 -15.93
CA GLY A 119 -12.82 3.60 -14.70
C GLY A 119 -11.51 3.00 -14.18
N GLY A 120 -11.55 2.35 -13.01
CA GLY A 120 -10.36 1.72 -12.47
C GLY A 120 -10.47 1.44 -10.97
N ALA A 121 -9.33 1.06 -10.38
CA ALA A 121 -9.27 0.70 -8.97
C ALA A 121 -8.04 1.28 -8.27
N ILE A 122 -8.23 1.70 -7.04
CA ILE A 122 -7.17 2.11 -6.12
C ILE A 122 -7.09 1.10 -4.97
N VAL A 123 -5.88 0.65 -4.67
CA VAL A 123 -5.59 -0.21 -3.51
C VAL A 123 -4.59 0.52 -2.61
N ASN A 124 -5.00 0.80 -1.39
CA ASN A 124 -4.15 1.44 -0.40
C ASN A 124 -3.65 0.40 0.61
N ILE A 125 -2.34 0.24 0.73
CA ILE A 125 -1.76 -0.66 1.73
C ILE A 125 -1.76 0.07 3.09
N SER A 126 -2.73 -0.32 3.93
CA SER A 126 -2.79 0.08 5.33
C SER A 126 -2.00 -0.91 6.20
N SER A 127 -2.55 -1.36 7.31
CA SER A 127 -2.00 -2.36 8.24
C SER A 127 -3.08 -2.76 9.25
N VAL A 128 -2.91 -3.90 9.94
CA VAL A 128 -3.64 -4.17 11.20
C VAL A 128 -3.43 -3.05 12.22
N SER A 129 -2.30 -2.35 12.16
CA SER A 129 -2.01 -1.15 12.97
C SER A 129 -2.93 0.04 12.65
N GLY A 130 -3.73 -0.01 11.59
CA GLY A 130 -4.82 0.93 11.33
C GLY A 130 -6.17 0.48 11.89
N LEU A 131 -6.24 -0.72 12.48
CA LEU A 131 -7.43 -1.32 13.09
C LEU A 131 -7.30 -1.39 14.61
N VAL A 132 -6.13 -1.79 15.10
CA VAL A 132 -5.82 -1.97 16.52
C VAL A 132 -4.56 -1.19 16.89
N GLY A 133 -4.47 -0.76 18.15
CA GLY A 133 -3.33 0.01 18.66
C GLY A 133 -2.16 -0.87 19.08
N GLY A 134 -0.94 -0.41 18.78
CA GLY A 134 0.30 -0.91 19.38
C GLY A 134 0.89 0.16 20.29
N HIS A 135 1.27 -0.20 21.52
CA HIS A 135 1.75 0.76 22.53
C HIS A 135 3.00 1.54 22.11
N ASN A 136 3.79 1.01 21.20
CA ASN A 136 5.06 1.57 20.73
C ASN A 136 5.05 1.86 19.21
N LEU A 137 3.90 2.17 18.64
CA LEU A 137 3.71 2.46 17.21
C LEU A 137 2.87 3.73 17.00
N ALA A 138 3.02 4.74 17.87
CA ALA A 138 2.13 5.92 17.91
C ALA A 138 1.95 6.57 16.52
N ALA A 139 3.04 6.97 15.86
CA ALA A 139 2.98 7.60 14.53
C ALA A 139 2.48 6.63 13.45
N TYR A 140 2.92 5.37 13.48
CA TYR A 140 2.53 4.36 12.50
C TYR A 140 1.04 4.04 12.59
N ASN A 141 0.51 3.77 13.79
CA ASN A 141 -0.92 3.53 14.01
C ASN A 141 -1.77 4.71 13.51
N ALA A 142 -1.40 5.94 13.88
CA ALA A 142 -2.11 7.13 13.43
C ALA A 142 -2.13 7.24 11.90
N SER A 143 -0.98 7.04 11.24
CA SER A 143 -0.88 7.12 9.79
C SER A 143 -1.73 6.05 9.08
N LYS A 144 -1.70 4.80 9.56
CA LYS A 144 -2.44 3.68 8.95
C LYS A 144 -3.93 3.73 9.26
N GLY A 145 -4.33 4.25 10.42
CA GLY A 145 -5.71 4.61 10.74
C GLY A 145 -6.25 5.72 9.81
N GLY A 146 -5.40 6.72 9.52
CA GLY A 146 -5.69 7.77 8.55
C GLY A 146 -5.91 7.20 7.13
N VAL A 147 -5.03 6.32 6.65
CA VAL A 147 -5.17 5.64 5.34
C VAL A 147 -6.48 4.86 5.26
N ARG A 148 -6.86 4.15 6.33
CA ARG A 148 -8.10 3.40 6.42
C ARG A 148 -9.32 4.28 6.15
N LEU A 149 -9.48 5.40 6.85
CA LEU A 149 -10.63 6.30 6.65
C LEU A 149 -10.53 7.14 5.38
N LEU A 150 -9.34 7.56 4.98
CA LEU A 150 -9.10 8.23 3.70
C LEU A 150 -9.58 7.35 2.53
N THR A 151 -9.31 6.04 2.57
CA THR A 151 -9.77 5.07 1.57
C THR A 151 -11.30 5.10 1.41
N LYS A 152 -12.04 5.13 2.51
CA LYS A 152 -13.52 5.21 2.48
C LYS A 152 -14.01 6.52 1.87
N SER A 153 -13.37 7.64 2.20
CA SER A 153 -13.69 8.94 1.60
C SER A 153 -13.47 8.95 0.09
N ILE A 154 -12.34 8.39 -0.37
CA ILE A 154 -12.02 8.27 -1.81
C ILE A 154 -12.99 7.31 -2.50
N ALA A 155 -13.35 6.19 -1.88
CA ALA A 155 -14.33 5.24 -2.42
C ALA A 155 -15.69 5.89 -2.68
N LEU A 156 -16.19 6.67 -1.72
CA LEU A 156 -17.47 7.38 -1.86
C LEU A 156 -17.42 8.48 -2.93
N HIS A 157 -16.27 9.15 -3.10
CA HIS A 157 -16.06 10.09 -4.19
C HIS A 157 -15.97 9.36 -5.53
N GLY A 158 -15.16 8.30 -5.61
CA GLY A 158 -14.93 7.52 -6.84
C GLY A 158 -16.21 6.86 -7.37
N ALA A 159 -17.09 6.41 -6.49
CA ALA A 159 -18.38 5.83 -6.86
C ALA A 159 -19.33 6.81 -7.57
N ARG A 160 -19.12 8.12 -7.41
CA ARG A 160 -19.90 9.18 -8.11
C ARG A 160 -19.36 9.55 -9.48
N LEU A 161 -18.16 9.08 -9.82
CA LEU A 161 -17.55 9.32 -11.12
C LEU A 161 -18.22 8.46 -12.21
N LYS A 162 -18.08 8.87 -13.45
CA LYS A 162 -18.60 8.16 -14.62
C LYS A 162 -17.51 8.08 -15.69
N PRO A 163 -16.93 6.91 -15.91
CA PRO A 163 -17.12 5.65 -15.18
C PRO A 163 -16.61 5.72 -13.72
N PRO A 164 -17.09 4.83 -12.82
CA PRO A 164 -16.70 4.85 -11.41
C PRO A 164 -15.25 4.39 -11.22
N VAL A 165 -14.64 4.87 -10.13
CA VAL A 165 -13.33 4.40 -9.63
C VAL A 165 -13.53 3.78 -8.25
N ARG A 166 -13.14 2.52 -8.08
CA ARG A 166 -13.20 1.82 -6.80
C ARG A 166 -11.96 2.13 -5.97
N CYS A 167 -12.11 2.11 -4.64
CA CYS A 167 -10.97 2.31 -3.73
C CYS A 167 -11.15 1.43 -2.50
N ASN A 168 -10.16 0.57 -2.21
CA ASN A 168 -10.18 -0.36 -1.08
C ASN A 168 -8.84 -0.34 -0.33
N SER A 169 -8.85 -0.78 0.92
CA SER A 169 -7.64 -0.91 1.73
C SER A 169 -7.34 -2.37 2.06
N VAL A 170 -6.04 -2.69 2.06
CA VAL A 170 -5.51 -3.98 2.51
C VAL A 170 -4.78 -3.75 3.83
N HIS A 171 -5.02 -4.61 4.81
CA HIS A 171 -4.53 -4.49 6.18
C HIS A 171 -3.68 -5.71 6.54
N PRO A 172 -2.41 -5.79 6.09
CA PRO A 172 -1.52 -6.86 6.47
C PRO A 172 -1.10 -6.76 7.93
N ALA A 173 -0.82 -7.91 8.57
CA ALA A 173 -0.07 -7.98 9.81
C ALA A 173 1.44 -8.03 9.54
N PHE A 174 2.14 -8.98 10.15
CA PHE A 174 3.56 -9.20 9.93
C PHE A 174 3.78 -9.90 8.58
N ILE A 175 4.39 -9.20 7.63
CA ILE A 175 4.74 -9.72 6.30
C ILE A 175 6.27 -9.85 6.22
N GLU A 176 6.75 -10.96 5.67
CA GLU A 176 8.19 -11.20 5.45
C GLU A 176 8.80 -10.10 4.58
N GLY A 177 10.01 -9.68 4.94
CA GLY A 177 10.78 -8.72 4.17
C GLY A 177 11.47 -7.64 5.02
N PRO A 178 12.22 -6.73 4.35
CA PRO A 178 13.13 -5.79 5.01
C PRO A 178 12.49 -4.91 6.09
N MET A 179 11.21 -4.55 5.96
CA MET A 179 10.52 -3.74 6.98
C MET A 179 10.35 -4.52 8.29
N ALA A 180 9.89 -5.78 8.21
CA ALA A 180 9.73 -6.64 9.37
C ALA A 180 11.10 -7.00 9.97
N ASP A 181 12.08 -7.31 9.13
CA ASP A 181 13.43 -7.65 9.58
C ASP A 181 14.11 -6.46 10.28
N GLY A 182 13.97 -5.24 9.72
CA GLY A 182 14.47 -4.02 10.34
C GLY A 182 13.78 -3.67 11.67
N MET A 183 12.50 -4.01 11.82
CA MET A 183 11.78 -3.86 13.06
C MET A 183 12.25 -4.90 14.10
N ILE A 184 12.41 -6.15 13.69
CA ILE A 184 12.88 -7.25 14.55
C ILE A 184 14.33 -7.02 15.00
N ALA A 185 15.19 -6.49 14.14
CA ALA A 185 16.59 -6.20 14.45
C ALA A 185 16.77 -5.17 15.60
N GLN A 186 15.75 -4.39 15.95
CA GLN A 186 15.79 -3.44 17.06
C GLN A 186 15.59 -4.11 18.44
N PHE A 187 15.18 -5.37 18.47
CA PHE A 187 15.05 -6.11 19.72
C PHE A 187 16.41 -6.65 20.19
N ARG A 188 16.58 -6.79 21.51
CA ARG A 188 17.79 -7.35 22.12
C ARG A 188 18.12 -8.77 21.62
N ASP A 189 17.08 -9.56 21.35
CA ASP A 189 17.15 -10.93 20.82
C ASP A 189 16.20 -11.03 19.61
N PRO A 190 16.70 -10.77 18.39
CA PRO A 190 15.89 -10.80 17.17
C PRO A 190 15.23 -12.15 16.89
N ALA A 191 15.94 -13.27 17.15
CA ALA A 191 15.41 -14.61 16.90
C ALA A 191 14.19 -14.89 17.79
N ARG A 192 14.31 -14.62 19.09
CA ARG A 192 13.22 -14.75 20.04
C ARG A 192 12.07 -13.78 19.79
N ALA A 193 12.38 -12.56 19.31
CA ALA A 193 11.35 -11.60 18.91
C ALA A 193 10.54 -12.14 17.74
N ARG A 194 11.19 -12.66 16.69
CA ARG A 194 10.52 -13.27 15.54
C ARG A 194 9.63 -14.44 15.93
N GLU A 195 10.15 -15.35 16.79
CA GLU A 195 9.39 -16.48 17.31
C GLU A 195 8.12 -16.03 18.04
N LYS A 196 8.25 -15.06 18.96
CA LYS A 196 7.10 -14.52 19.70
C LYS A 196 6.08 -13.84 18.80
N LEU A 197 6.51 -13.06 17.81
CA LEU A 197 5.62 -12.40 16.86
C LEU A 197 4.91 -13.44 15.98
N SER A 198 5.61 -14.49 15.51
CA SER A 198 4.98 -15.60 14.79
C SER A 198 3.96 -16.33 15.64
N ALA A 199 4.28 -16.63 16.89
CA ALA A 199 3.39 -17.31 17.83
C ALA A 199 2.15 -16.46 18.21
N SER A 200 2.21 -15.13 18.08
CA SER A 200 1.05 -14.27 18.30
C SER A 200 0.01 -14.32 17.17
N VAL A 201 0.41 -14.80 15.99
CA VAL A 201 -0.47 -15.00 14.84
C VAL A 201 -1.09 -16.39 14.95
N PRO A 202 -2.43 -16.55 14.93
CA PRO A 202 -3.06 -17.87 15.01
C PRO A 202 -2.58 -18.89 13.96
N LEU A 203 -2.24 -18.46 12.74
CA LEU A 203 -1.63 -19.34 11.73
C LEU A 203 -0.15 -19.65 12.00
N GLY A 204 0.47 -19.14 13.07
CA GLY A 204 1.80 -19.47 13.53
C GLY A 204 2.97 -18.96 12.67
N ARG A 205 2.73 -18.06 11.73
CA ARG A 205 3.76 -17.56 10.80
C ARG A 205 3.51 -16.12 10.38
N PHE A 206 4.52 -15.51 9.81
CA PHE A 206 4.34 -14.27 9.03
C PHE A 206 3.65 -14.60 7.70
N GLY A 207 2.90 -13.62 7.18
CA GLY A 207 2.41 -13.65 5.82
C GLY A 207 3.53 -13.38 4.81
N THR A 208 3.31 -13.75 3.57
CA THR A 208 4.25 -13.50 2.48
C THR A 208 3.83 -12.27 1.67
N PRO A 209 4.77 -11.58 0.99
CA PRO A 209 4.43 -10.51 0.04
C PRO A 209 3.50 -10.99 -1.08
N ALA A 210 3.62 -12.26 -1.50
CA ALA A 210 2.76 -12.84 -2.52
C ALA A 210 1.29 -12.94 -2.08
N GLU A 211 1.00 -13.28 -0.82
CA GLU A 211 -0.37 -13.30 -0.29
C GLU A 211 -1.01 -11.90 -0.33
N VAL A 212 -0.23 -10.85 -0.05
CA VAL A 212 -0.71 -9.45 -0.19
C VAL A 212 -0.92 -9.08 -1.65
N ALA A 213 -0.02 -9.51 -2.54
CA ALA A 213 -0.10 -9.24 -3.98
C ALA A 213 -1.35 -9.86 -4.62
N GLU A 214 -1.69 -11.10 -4.27
CA GLU A 214 -2.92 -11.75 -4.75
C GLU A 214 -4.19 -10.98 -4.36
N GLN A 215 -4.24 -10.45 -3.14
CA GLN A 215 -5.36 -9.60 -2.72
C GLN A 215 -5.41 -8.29 -3.51
N CYS A 216 -4.24 -7.70 -3.82
CA CYS A 216 -4.19 -6.50 -4.67
C CYS A 216 -4.69 -6.80 -6.09
N VAL A 217 -4.28 -7.92 -6.69
CA VAL A 217 -4.76 -8.34 -8.02
C VAL A 217 -6.28 -8.50 -8.03
N TYR A 218 -6.87 -9.20 -7.04
CA TYR A 218 -8.33 -9.31 -6.91
C TYR A 218 -8.98 -7.92 -6.87
N LEU A 219 -8.47 -7.00 -6.07
CA LEU A 219 -9.06 -5.67 -5.90
C LEU A 219 -8.89 -4.77 -7.14
N LEU A 220 -7.86 -5.00 -7.95
CA LEU A 220 -7.63 -4.32 -9.21
C LEU A 220 -8.51 -4.87 -10.34
N SER A 221 -8.91 -6.12 -10.26
CA SER A 221 -9.64 -6.84 -11.32
C SER A 221 -11.15 -6.55 -11.31
N GLU A 222 -11.83 -6.96 -12.38
CA GLU A 222 -13.30 -6.91 -12.50
C GLU A 222 -14.03 -7.85 -11.53
N GLU A 223 -13.32 -8.86 -10.96
CA GLU A 223 -13.90 -9.77 -9.97
C GLU A 223 -14.37 -9.03 -8.72
N SER A 224 -13.75 -7.89 -8.41
CA SER A 224 -14.14 -7.00 -7.31
C SER A 224 -15.03 -5.82 -7.74
N GLY A 225 -15.76 -5.95 -8.86
CA GLY A 225 -16.57 -4.87 -9.45
C GLY A 225 -17.62 -4.26 -8.52
N PHE A 226 -18.09 -5.00 -7.50
CA PHE A 226 -19.04 -4.48 -6.49
C PHE A 226 -18.39 -4.21 -5.12
N VAL A 227 -17.05 -4.06 -5.08
CA VAL A 227 -16.27 -3.86 -3.85
C VAL A 227 -15.61 -2.49 -3.87
N THR A 228 -16.08 -1.58 -3.02
CA THR A 228 -15.47 -0.26 -2.81
C THR A 228 -15.63 0.20 -1.36
N GLY A 229 -14.63 0.85 -0.79
CA GLY A 229 -14.60 1.26 0.62
C GLY A 229 -14.39 0.13 1.62
N ALA A 230 -14.08 -1.07 1.14
CA ALA A 230 -13.88 -2.25 1.97
C ALA A 230 -12.47 -2.32 2.57
N GLU A 231 -12.38 -3.03 3.69
CA GLU A 231 -11.16 -3.30 4.45
C GLU A 231 -10.85 -4.81 4.34
N PHE A 232 -9.71 -5.14 3.74
CA PHE A 232 -9.28 -6.54 3.57
C PHE A 232 -8.14 -6.85 4.53
N VAL A 233 -8.45 -7.60 5.58
CA VAL A 233 -7.50 -7.96 6.63
C VAL A 233 -6.76 -9.23 6.22
N LEU A 234 -5.41 -9.18 6.21
CA LEU A 234 -4.51 -10.31 5.92
C LEU A 234 -3.55 -10.48 7.10
N ASP A 235 -4.01 -11.10 8.16
CA ASP A 235 -3.32 -11.10 9.44
C ASP A 235 -3.16 -12.47 10.09
N GLY A 236 -3.55 -13.54 9.41
CA GLY A 236 -3.52 -14.91 9.93
C GLY A 236 -4.39 -15.12 11.17
N GLY A 237 -5.40 -14.28 11.37
CA GLY A 237 -6.33 -14.33 12.49
C GLY A 237 -5.90 -13.47 13.69
N LEU A 238 -4.85 -12.64 13.57
CA LEU A 238 -4.30 -11.84 14.66
C LEU A 238 -5.35 -10.92 15.31
N THR A 239 -6.25 -10.30 14.54
CA THR A 239 -7.26 -9.37 15.04
C THR A 239 -8.66 -10.00 15.23
N ALA A 240 -8.79 -11.30 15.01
CA ALA A 240 -10.05 -12.03 15.20
C ALA A 240 -10.22 -12.59 16.62
N GLN A 241 -9.27 -12.38 17.51
CA GLN A 241 -9.23 -12.88 18.90
C GLN A 241 -9.34 -11.76 19.94
#